data_e9a64c5408206e91dbe82d0d8bbd7072
#
_entry.id   e9a64c5408206e91dbe82d0d8bbd7072
#
_cell.length_a   1.000
_cell.length_b   1.000
_cell.length_c   1.000
_cell.angle_alpha   90.00
_cell.angle_beta   90.00
_cell.angle_gamma   90.00
#
_symmetry.space_group_name_H-M   'P 1'
#
loop_
_entity.id
_entity.type
_entity.pdbx_description
1 polymer ?
#
loop_
_entity_poly.entity_id
_entity_poly.type
_entity_poly.pdbx_seq_one_letter_code
_entity_poly.pdbx_strand_id
1 'polypeptide(L)'
;MNNYTYNVIVQLEGDSVTAGAAANAFSKHPSDTMVIQYSLTTRKYHVLHGDVTRAQSGKVRWITVGHGDYFGANNPTVYAYKSASEYTEGLNYLKQKVFNNHNPDKLVMLGCELSRGGINENFALKAVVLLGESHTNVPVVAYKREINVANNGQKRIYPTGKYGDSVTTEGYKMIYTYHSETGQVEINNRFAALHFINELRRGELTFAQLIQSSKIDPLRMF
;
A
#
# COMPACT_ATOMS: atom_id res chain seq x y z
N MET A 1 1.50 20.01 2.88
CA MET A 1 1.83 19.81 4.32
C MET A 1 1.35 18.42 4.73
N ASN A 2 2.13 17.73 5.56
CA ASN A 2 1.74 16.39 6.04
C ASN A 2 0.74 16.61 7.18
N ASN A 3 -0.53 16.25 6.98
CA ASN A 3 -1.59 16.48 7.98
C ASN A 3 -1.67 15.37 9.05
N TYR A 4 -0.67 14.45 9.08
CA TYR A 4 -0.63 13.37 10.07
C TYR A 4 0.19 13.80 11.28
N THR A 5 -0.33 13.53 12.46
CA THR A 5 0.33 13.83 13.73
C THR A 5 1.35 12.75 14.10
N TYR A 6 1.16 11.53 13.58
CA TYR A 6 2.04 10.41 13.84
C TYR A 6 2.10 9.41 12.69
N ASN A 7 3.24 8.76 12.51
CA ASN A 7 3.45 7.71 11.52
C ASN A 7 3.76 6.40 12.23
N VAL A 8 3.23 5.31 11.69
CA VAL A 8 3.57 3.95 12.12
C VAL A 8 4.18 3.22 10.94
N ILE A 9 5.44 2.87 11.02
CA ILE A 9 6.12 2.01 10.05
C ILE A 9 6.01 0.58 10.54
N VAL A 10 5.35 -0.27 9.76
CA VAL A 10 5.20 -1.70 10.03
C VAL A 10 6.11 -2.45 9.07
N GLN A 11 7.25 -2.89 9.58
CA GLN A 11 8.20 -3.73 8.84
C GLN A 11 7.69 -5.19 8.91
N LEU A 12 7.31 -5.75 7.76
CA LEU A 12 6.67 -7.07 7.67
C LEU A 12 7.67 -8.22 7.55
N GLU A 13 8.91 -7.93 7.18
CA GLU A 13 9.99 -8.91 6.96
C GLU A 13 11.27 -8.42 7.62
N GLY A 14 12.16 -9.38 7.97
CA GLY A 14 13.37 -9.10 8.73
C GLY A 14 14.65 -9.01 7.90
N ASP A 15 14.58 -9.05 6.56
CA ASP A 15 15.74 -8.97 5.68
C ASP A 15 16.30 -7.53 5.59
N SER A 16 17.52 -7.42 5.06
CA SER A 16 18.24 -6.15 5.00
C SER A 16 17.59 -5.10 4.08
N VAL A 17 16.86 -5.53 3.04
CA VAL A 17 16.22 -4.63 2.07
C VAL A 17 15.02 -3.96 2.71
N THR A 18 14.14 -4.74 3.33
CA THR A 18 12.95 -4.23 4.03
C THR A 18 13.33 -3.40 5.26
N ALA A 19 14.36 -3.83 6.02
CA ALA A 19 14.90 -3.07 7.14
C ALA A 19 15.49 -1.72 6.69
N GLY A 20 16.26 -1.71 5.60
CA GLY A 20 16.80 -0.50 4.99
C GLY A 20 15.70 0.47 4.53
N ALA A 21 14.67 -0.04 3.85
CA ALA A 21 13.54 0.76 3.42
C ALA A 21 12.74 1.35 4.59
N ALA A 22 12.54 0.58 5.67
CA ALA A 22 11.90 1.05 6.89
C ALA A 22 12.73 2.15 7.58
N ALA A 23 14.04 1.95 7.72
CA ALA A 23 14.96 2.95 8.29
C ALA A 23 14.98 4.24 7.47
N ASN A 24 15.03 4.14 6.15
CA ASN A 24 14.99 5.29 5.25
C ASN A 24 13.64 6.03 5.32
N ALA A 25 12.52 5.31 5.45
CA ALA A 25 11.21 5.93 5.66
C ALA A 25 11.12 6.64 7.03
N PHE A 26 11.70 6.06 8.06
CA PHE A 26 11.81 6.62 9.40
C PHE A 26 12.61 7.92 9.43
N SER A 27 13.73 8.00 8.71
CA SER A 27 14.63 9.15 8.70
C SER A 27 13.97 10.47 8.29
N LYS A 28 12.82 10.38 7.61
CA LYS A 28 12.08 11.57 7.15
C LYS A 28 11.38 12.34 8.28
N HIS A 29 10.89 11.64 9.31
CA HIS A 29 10.13 12.23 10.43
C HIS A 29 10.38 11.43 11.72
N PRO A 30 11.61 11.38 12.23
CA PRO A 30 11.97 10.45 13.32
C PRO A 30 11.25 10.77 14.64
N SER A 31 11.01 12.04 14.96
CA SER A 31 10.29 12.45 16.19
C SER A 31 8.81 12.08 16.20
N ASP A 32 8.20 11.89 15.02
CA ASP A 32 6.78 11.63 14.85
C ASP A 32 6.51 10.29 14.16
N THR A 33 7.40 9.34 14.40
CA THR A 33 7.33 8.02 13.77
C THR A 33 7.64 6.92 14.78
N MET A 34 6.77 5.91 14.79
CA MET A 34 6.98 4.64 15.43
C MET A 34 7.44 3.60 14.40
N VAL A 35 8.32 2.70 14.77
CA VAL A 35 8.72 1.54 13.97
C VAL A 35 8.40 0.27 14.73
N ILE A 36 7.66 -0.62 14.10
CA ILE A 36 7.30 -1.93 14.63
C ILE A 36 7.66 -3.01 13.60
N GLN A 37 8.37 -4.03 14.02
CA GLN A 37 8.54 -5.25 13.25
C GLN A 37 7.37 -6.19 13.56
N TYR A 38 6.72 -6.71 12.52
CA TYR A 38 5.54 -7.54 12.65
C TYR A 38 5.53 -8.72 11.69
N SER A 39 5.40 -9.93 12.22
CA SER A 39 5.27 -11.14 11.41
C SER A 39 3.82 -11.45 11.12
N LEU A 40 3.42 -11.38 9.85
CA LEU A 40 2.09 -11.77 9.39
C LEU A 40 1.77 -13.26 9.64
N THR A 41 2.79 -14.12 9.69
CA THR A 41 2.63 -15.56 9.92
C THR A 41 2.41 -15.89 11.39
N THR A 42 3.30 -15.38 12.27
CA THR A 42 3.26 -15.74 13.70
C THR A 42 2.46 -14.78 14.55
N ARG A 43 2.02 -13.67 13.98
CA ARG A 43 1.34 -12.56 14.67
C ARG A 43 2.16 -11.93 15.82
N LYS A 44 3.45 -12.23 15.89
CA LYS A 44 4.38 -11.61 16.85
C LYS A 44 4.82 -10.24 16.36
N TYR A 45 5.03 -9.34 17.29
CA TYR A 45 5.53 -7.99 16.99
C TYR A 45 6.58 -7.53 18.01
N HIS A 46 7.44 -6.63 17.57
CA HIS A 46 8.43 -5.94 18.41
C HIS A 46 8.42 -4.45 18.08
N VAL A 47 8.25 -3.61 19.07
CA VAL A 47 8.40 -2.16 18.91
C VAL A 47 9.89 -1.85 18.88
N LEU A 48 10.37 -1.37 17.74
CA LEU A 48 11.79 -1.02 17.54
C LEU A 48 12.07 0.43 17.92
N HIS A 49 11.08 1.31 17.76
CA HIS A 49 11.18 2.74 18.10
C HIS A 49 9.79 3.35 18.29
N GLY A 50 9.73 4.41 19.11
CA GLY A 50 8.56 5.26 19.28
C GLY A 50 7.59 4.81 20.35
N ASP A 51 6.48 5.53 20.47
CA ASP A 51 5.46 5.35 21.50
C ASP A 51 4.14 4.85 20.90
N VAL A 52 3.72 3.68 21.38
CA VAL A 52 2.46 3.04 20.96
C VAL A 52 1.24 3.91 21.28
N THR A 53 1.25 4.62 22.41
CA THR A 53 0.09 5.42 22.84
C THR A 53 -0.22 6.56 21.87
N ARG A 54 0.80 7.14 21.24
CA ARG A 54 0.64 8.17 20.19
C ARG A 54 0.00 7.63 18.90
N ALA A 55 0.07 6.33 18.67
CA ALA A 55 -0.54 5.68 17.52
C ALA A 55 -1.99 5.22 17.77
N GLN A 56 -2.47 5.35 18.99
CA GLN A 56 -3.82 4.92 19.41
C GLN A 56 -4.88 6.03 19.28
N SER A 57 -4.50 7.22 18.83
CA SER A 57 -5.40 8.36 18.67
C SER A 57 -4.85 9.38 17.65
N GLY A 58 -5.70 10.35 17.27
CA GLY A 58 -5.33 11.42 16.37
C GLY A 58 -5.21 10.96 14.90
N LYS A 59 -4.56 11.76 14.08
CA LYS A 59 -4.36 11.46 12.66
C LYS A 59 -3.10 10.63 12.44
N VAL A 60 -3.28 9.34 12.22
CA VAL A 60 -2.19 8.37 12.10
C VAL A 60 -2.08 7.85 10.67
N ARG A 61 -0.86 7.80 10.14
CA ARG A 61 -0.56 7.15 8.87
C ARG A 61 0.23 5.86 9.12
N TRP A 62 -0.28 4.75 8.59
CA TRP A 62 0.48 3.51 8.56
C TRP A 62 1.27 3.37 7.26
N ILE A 63 2.49 2.88 7.37
CA ILE A 63 3.39 2.59 6.26
C ILE A 63 3.88 1.15 6.45
N THR A 64 3.32 0.21 5.70
CA THR A 64 3.80 -1.17 5.71
C THR A 64 4.96 -1.32 4.72
N VAL A 65 5.99 -2.08 5.10
CA VAL A 65 7.20 -2.31 4.31
C VAL A 65 7.42 -3.81 4.17
N GLY A 66 7.49 -4.30 2.94
CA GLY A 66 7.70 -5.72 2.62
C GLY A 66 7.94 -5.92 1.14
N HIS A 67 8.39 -7.11 0.74
CA HIS A 67 8.52 -7.46 -0.66
C HIS A 67 7.16 -7.64 -1.33
N GLY A 68 7.00 -7.08 -2.51
CA GLY A 68 5.87 -7.32 -3.39
C GLY A 68 6.33 -8.13 -4.59
N ASP A 69 5.64 -9.23 -4.90
CA ASP A 69 5.95 -10.09 -6.01
C ASP A 69 4.73 -10.23 -6.93
N TYR A 70 4.92 -9.86 -8.20
CA TYR A 70 3.95 -10.04 -9.27
C TYR A 70 4.39 -11.18 -10.18
N PHE A 71 3.65 -12.27 -10.17
CA PHE A 71 3.97 -13.49 -10.91
C PHE A 71 3.36 -13.57 -12.32
N GLY A 72 2.80 -12.47 -12.84
CA GLY A 72 2.19 -12.41 -14.16
C GLY A 72 0.67 -12.61 -14.15
N ALA A 73 0.06 -12.55 -15.33
CA ALA A 73 -1.38 -12.74 -15.51
C ALA A 73 -1.81 -14.11 -15.00
N ASN A 74 -2.92 -14.14 -14.27
CA ASN A 74 -3.52 -15.31 -13.62
C ASN A 74 -2.85 -15.79 -12.31
N ASN A 75 -1.76 -15.16 -11.87
CA ASN A 75 -1.19 -15.44 -10.57
C ASN A 75 -1.46 -14.26 -9.61
N PRO A 76 -1.95 -14.51 -8.39
CA PRO A 76 -2.20 -13.42 -7.45
C PRO A 76 -0.87 -12.80 -7.01
N THR A 77 -0.81 -11.46 -7.05
CA THR A 77 0.28 -10.72 -6.42
C THR A 77 0.29 -11.00 -4.91
N VAL A 78 1.47 -11.19 -4.34
CA VAL A 78 1.67 -11.35 -2.90
C VAL A 78 2.42 -10.16 -2.31
N TYR A 79 2.27 -9.95 -1.01
CA TYR A 79 2.99 -8.94 -0.25
C TYR A 79 3.52 -9.55 1.04
N ALA A 80 4.82 -9.47 1.26
CA ALA A 80 5.50 -10.20 2.33
C ALA A 80 5.14 -11.69 2.33
N TYR A 81 5.14 -12.32 1.13
CA TYR A 81 4.75 -13.71 0.88
C TYR A 81 3.33 -14.08 1.31
N LYS A 82 2.44 -13.11 1.44
CA LYS A 82 1.05 -13.28 1.88
C LYS A 82 0.05 -12.82 0.83
N SER A 83 -1.09 -13.49 0.78
CA SER A 83 -2.26 -13.05 0.04
C SER A 83 -2.85 -11.76 0.64
N ALA A 84 -3.70 -11.08 -0.11
CA ALA A 84 -4.39 -9.89 0.39
C ALA A 84 -5.26 -10.19 1.62
N SER A 85 -5.87 -11.38 1.71
CA SER A 85 -6.65 -11.80 2.88
C SER A 85 -5.79 -11.96 4.12
N GLU A 86 -4.71 -12.76 4.04
CA GLU A 86 -3.79 -12.96 5.17
C GLU A 86 -3.16 -11.65 5.66
N TYR A 87 -2.84 -10.75 4.71
CA TYR A 87 -2.30 -9.43 5.03
C TYR A 87 -3.33 -8.57 5.79
N THR A 88 -4.56 -8.47 5.29
CA THR A 88 -5.61 -7.65 5.92
C THR A 88 -6.04 -8.21 7.28
N GLU A 89 -6.15 -9.52 7.42
CA GLU A 89 -6.34 -10.19 8.71
C GLU A 89 -5.21 -9.85 9.69
N GLY A 90 -3.95 -9.86 9.19
CA GLY A 90 -2.78 -9.48 9.97
C GLY A 90 -2.83 -8.03 10.45
N LEU A 91 -3.19 -7.10 9.57
CA LEU A 91 -3.33 -5.70 9.96
C LEU A 91 -4.47 -5.48 10.97
N ASN A 92 -5.60 -6.14 10.78
CA ASN A 92 -6.71 -6.07 11.74
C ASN A 92 -6.31 -6.63 13.11
N TYR A 93 -5.56 -7.73 13.14
CA TYR A 93 -5.02 -8.27 14.40
C TYR A 93 -4.07 -7.25 15.07
N LEU A 94 -3.13 -6.67 14.32
CA LEU A 94 -2.20 -5.66 14.82
C LEU A 94 -2.95 -4.43 15.36
N LYS A 95 -3.95 -3.96 14.64
CA LYS A 95 -4.85 -2.87 15.05
C LYS A 95 -5.49 -3.14 16.42
N GLN A 96 -6.06 -4.32 16.58
CA GLN A 96 -6.74 -4.72 17.81
C GLN A 96 -5.76 -4.87 18.98
N LYS A 97 -4.63 -5.51 18.77
CA LYS A 97 -3.70 -5.88 19.85
C LYS A 97 -2.75 -4.77 20.27
N VAL A 98 -2.40 -3.87 19.36
CA VAL A 98 -1.38 -2.83 19.61
C VAL A 98 -2.00 -1.44 19.61
N PHE A 99 -2.94 -1.16 18.73
CA PHE A 99 -3.42 0.19 18.48
C PHE A 99 -4.84 0.45 19.01
N ASN A 100 -5.30 -0.34 19.98
CA ASN A 100 -6.60 -0.16 20.64
C ASN A 100 -7.77 0.04 19.66
N ASN A 101 -7.79 -0.73 18.57
CA ASN A 101 -8.72 -0.62 17.44
C ASN A 101 -8.72 0.73 16.69
N HIS A 102 -7.73 1.60 16.94
CA HIS A 102 -7.63 2.86 16.21
C HIS A 102 -7.32 2.60 14.73
N ASN A 103 -8.18 3.10 13.84
CA ASN A 103 -7.95 3.03 12.39
C ASN A 103 -6.92 4.08 11.96
N PRO A 104 -5.97 3.76 11.08
CA PRO A 104 -5.17 4.79 10.46
C PRO A 104 -6.02 5.64 9.50
N ASP A 105 -5.66 6.91 9.33
CA ASP A 105 -6.29 7.78 8.32
C ASP A 105 -5.74 7.51 6.91
N LYS A 106 -4.66 6.77 6.80
CA LYS A 106 -4.04 6.37 5.55
C LYS A 106 -3.14 5.16 5.72
N LEU A 107 -3.22 4.23 4.79
CA LEU A 107 -2.32 3.09 4.67
C LEU A 107 -1.45 3.27 3.42
N VAL A 108 -0.13 3.18 3.57
CA VAL A 108 0.83 3.21 2.47
C VAL A 108 1.55 1.87 2.43
N MET A 109 1.43 1.15 1.33
CA MET A 109 2.10 -0.12 1.10
C MET A 109 3.40 0.13 0.33
N LEU A 110 4.55 -0.06 0.97
CA LEU A 110 5.87 -0.01 0.35
C LEU A 110 6.29 -1.42 -0.03
N GLY A 111 5.80 -1.87 -1.17
CA GLY A 111 6.16 -3.12 -1.82
C GLY A 111 6.10 -2.93 -3.32
N CYS A 112 6.90 -3.71 -4.04
CA CYS A 112 6.98 -3.64 -5.49
C CYS A 112 5.68 -4.13 -6.14
N GLU A 113 5.24 -3.44 -7.20
CA GLU A 113 4.18 -3.89 -8.11
C GLU A 113 2.82 -4.24 -7.48
N LEU A 114 2.54 -3.81 -6.24
CA LEU A 114 1.29 -4.15 -5.52
C LEU A 114 0.01 -3.62 -6.19
N SER A 115 0.14 -2.65 -7.09
CA SER A 115 -0.95 -2.10 -7.91
C SER A 115 -0.83 -2.51 -9.37
N ARG A 116 -0.04 -3.54 -9.71
CA ARG A 116 0.10 -4.07 -11.06
C ARG A 116 -1.00 -5.10 -11.36
N GLY A 117 -1.27 -5.28 -12.66
CA GLY A 117 -2.24 -6.26 -13.13
C GLY A 117 -3.69 -5.78 -13.10
N GLY A 118 -4.56 -6.64 -13.60
CA GLY A 118 -6.01 -6.44 -13.61
C GLY A 118 -6.62 -6.57 -12.22
N ILE A 119 -7.94 -6.49 -12.16
CA ILE A 119 -8.68 -6.49 -10.88
C ILE A 119 -8.43 -7.76 -10.04
N ASN A 120 -8.21 -8.90 -10.71
CA ASN A 120 -8.01 -10.19 -10.05
C ASN A 120 -6.57 -10.39 -9.55
N GLU A 121 -5.63 -9.58 -10.02
CA GLU A 121 -4.20 -9.69 -9.74
C GLU A 121 -3.72 -8.59 -8.80
N ASN A 122 -4.40 -7.43 -8.83
CA ASN A 122 -4.02 -6.23 -8.09
C ASN A 122 -4.20 -6.42 -6.59
N PHE A 123 -3.08 -6.61 -5.89
CA PHE A 123 -3.06 -6.84 -4.45
C PHE A 123 -3.68 -5.68 -3.67
N ALA A 124 -3.31 -4.45 -4.00
CA ALA A 124 -3.78 -3.26 -3.26
C ALA A 124 -5.29 -3.07 -3.41
N LEU A 125 -5.85 -3.36 -4.58
CA LEU A 125 -7.28 -3.31 -4.82
C LEU A 125 -8.02 -4.37 -3.99
N LYS A 126 -7.52 -5.60 -3.94
CA LYS A 126 -8.09 -6.65 -3.07
C LYS A 126 -8.00 -6.27 -1.60
N ALA A 127 -6.85 -5.78 -1.17
CA ALA A 127 -6.64 -5.38 0.22
C ALA A 127 -7.58 -4.26 0.66
N VAL A 128 -7.81 -3.22 -0.18
CA VAL A 128 -8.72 -2.13 0.18
C VAL A 128 -10.18 -2.60 0.29
N VAL A 129 -10.61 -3.52 -0.56
CA VAL A 129 -11.95 -4.13 -0.45
C VAL A 129 -12.11 -4.88 0.87
N LEU A 130 -11.18 -5.79 1.18
CA LEU A 130 -11.22 -6.60 2.41
C LEU A 130 -11.12 -5.74 3.68
N LEU A 131 -10.30 -4.69 3.66
CA LEU A 131 -10.24 -3.71 4.76
C LEU A 131 -11.58 -2.98 4.93
N GLY A 132 -12.18 -2.54 3.83
CA GLY A 132 -13.47 -1.87 3.85
C GLY A 132 -14.61 -2.76 4.35
N GLU A 133 -14.67 -4.01 3.89
CA GLU A 133 -15.63 -5.02 4.36
C GLU A 133 -15.45 -5.35 5.86
N SER A 134 -14.24 -5.22 6.40
CA SER A 134 -13.96 -5.34 7.83
C SER A 134 -14.09 -4.02 8.63
N HIS A 135 -14.80 -3.04 8.08
CA HIS A 135 -15.03 -1.72 8.69
C HIS A 135 -13.74 -0.92 8.97
N THR A 136 -12.69 -1.16 8.19
CA THR A 136 -11.45 -0.38 8.20
C THR A 136 -11.39 0.46 6.92
N ASN A 137 -12.27 1.46 6.83
CA ASN A 137 -12.32 2.37 5.68
C ASN A 137 -11.13 3.33 5.73
N VAL A 138 -10.09 3.02 4.97
CA VAL A 138 -8.85 3.78 4.93
C VAL A 138 -8.36 3.91 3.49
N PRO A 139 -7.95 5.11 3.03
CA PRO A 139 -7.30 5.25 1.75
C PRO A 139 -6.00 4.44 1.69
N VAL A 140 -5.90 3.54 0.72
CA VAL A 140 -4.73 2.69 0.51
C VAL A 140 -3.88 3.23 -0.63
N VAL A 141 -2.61 3.42 -0.38
CA VAL A 141 -1.61 3.85 -1.38
C VAL A 141 -0.70 2.68 -1.71
N ALA A 142 -0.54 2.38 -3.00
CA ALA A 142 0.40 1.39 -3.49
C ALA A 142 1.01 1.81 -4.83
N TYR A 143 1.93 1.02 -5.36
CA TYR A 143 2.72 1.38 -6.53
C TYR A 143 2.66 0.29 -7.60
N LYS A 144 2.66 0.72 -8.88
CA LYS A 144 2.55 -0.18 -10.03
C LYS A 144 3.87 -0.78 -10.50
N ARG A 145 4.98 -0.27 -10.01
CA ARG A 145 6.33 -0.69 -10.40
C ARG A 145 7.19 -0.88 -9.17
N GLU A 146 8.39 -1.35 -9.38
CA GLU A 146 9.39 -1.45 -8.32
C GLU A 146 9.60 -0.11 -7.63
N ILE A 147 9.60 -0.13 -6.32
CA ILE A 147 9.77 1.05 -5.48
C ILE A 147 10.96 0.88 -4.55
N ASN A 148 11.71 1.96 -4.37
CA ASN A 148 12.75 2.06 -3.36
C ASN A 148 12.52 3.32 -2.50
N VAL A 149 13.07 3.30 -1.28
CA VAL A 149 13.11 4.44 -0.38
C VAL A 149 14.56 4.87 -0.22
N ALA A 150 14.90 6.03 -0.77
CA ALA A 150 16.25 6.58 -0.65
C ALA A 150 16.57 7.00 0.80
N ASN A 151 17.84 7.18 1.13
CA ASN A 151 18.33 7.50 2.48
C ASN A 151 17.69 8.75 3.12
N ASN A 152 17.20 9.67 2.29
CA ASN A 152 16.46 10.86 2.74
C ASN A 152 14.95 10.62 2.89
N GLY A 153 14.48 9.37 2.84
CA GLY A 153 13.07 8.97 2.89
C GLY A 153 12.27 9.27 1.63
N GLN A 154 12.91 9.73 0.55
CA GLN A 154 12.25 9.96 -0.73
C GLN A 154 11.97 8.64 -1.43
N LYS A 155 10.73 8.45 -1.88
CA LYS A 155 10.34 7.27 -2.66
C LYS A 155 10.69 7.47 -4.13
N ARG A 156 11.25 6.44 -4.74
CA ARG A 156 11.62 6.40 -6.14
C ARG A 156 11.08 5.16 -6.82
N ILE A 157 10.70 5.29 -8.07
CA ILE A 157 10.18 4.20 -8.91
C ILE A 157 11.21 3.84 -9.96
N TYR A 158 11.32 2.55 -10.27
CA TYR A 158 12.16 2.00 -11.33
C TYR A 158 11.27 1.44 -12.45
N PRO A 159 10.88 2.27 -13.45
CA PRO A 159 9.90 1.85 -14.47
C PRO A 159 10.38 0.71 -15.35
N THR A 160 11.71 0.60 -15.55
CA THR A 160 12.35 -0.41 -16.41
C THR A 160 12.91 -1.60 -15.62
N GLY A 161 12.80 -1.61 -14.29
CA GLY A 161 13.47 -2.58 -13.41
C GLY A 161 14.99 -2.34 -13.29
N LYS A 162 15.54 -1.26 -13.89
CA LYS A 162 16.96 -0.92 -13.79
C LYS A 162 17.19 0.20 -12.79
N TYR A 163 18.11 0.00 -11.87
CA TYR A 163 18.41 0.94 -10.79
C TYR A 163 18.91 2.33 -11.27
N GLY A 164 19.37 2.46 -12.52
CA GLY A 164 19.81 3.73 -13.11
C GLY A 164 18.68 4.69 -13.47
N ASP A 165 17.46 4.20 -13.74
CA ASP A 165 16.37 4.96 -14.36
C ASP A 165 15.29 5.36 -13.35
N SER A 166 15.69 5.72 -12.13
CA SER A 166 14.71 6.06 -11.10
C SER A 166 14.00 7.38 -11.39
N VAL A 167 12.67 7.36 -11.25
CA VAL A 167 11.81 8.53 -11.42
C VAL A 167 11.02 8.82 -10.13
N THR A 168 10.33 9.96 -10.09
CA THR A 168 9.39 10.29 -9.00
C THR A 168 8.21 9.33 -8.98
N THR A 169 7.50 9.25 -7.88
CA THR A 169 6.33 8.36 -7.72
C THR A 169 5.09 8.82 -8.48
N GLU A 170 5.10 10.01 -9.06
CA GLU A 170 3.99 10.54 -9.85
C GLU A 170 3.73 9.65 -11.06
N GLY A 171 2.46 9.34 -11.33
CA GLY A 171 2.05 8.43 -12.41
C GLY A 171 2.09 6.93 -12.06
N TYR A 172 2.83 6.51 -11.06
CA TYR A 172 2.93 5.11 -10.63
C TYR A 172 2.30 4.84 -9.28
N LYS A 173 1.99 5.89 -8.54
CA LYS A 173 1.32 5.85 -7.26
C LYS A 173 -0.18 5.79 -7.47
N MET A 174 -0.82 4.77 -6.91
CA MET A 174 -2.26 4.57 -6.93
C MET A 174 -2.84 4.82 -5.53
N ILE A 175 -4.00 5.46 -5.45
CA ILE A 175 -4.75 5.66 -4.21
C ILE A 175 -6.11 5.04 -4.40
N TYR A 176 -6.46 4.10 -3.55
CA TYR A 176 -7.72 3.38 -3.54
C TYR A 176 -8.53 3.76 -2.31
N THR A 177 -9.80 4.06 -2.48
CA THR A 177 -10.74 4.34 -1.39
C THR A 177 -11.96 3.45 -1.54
N TYR A 178 -12.29 2.67 -0.52
CA TYR A 178 -13.50 1.87 -0.50
C TYR A 178 -14.67 2.68 0.04
N HIS A 179 -15.79 2.64 -0.65
CA HIS A 179 -17.06 3.27 -0.26
C HIS A 179 -18.01 2.21 0.27
N SER A 180 -18.16 2.13 1.59
CA SER A 180 -18.98 1.10 2.25
C SER A 180 -20.46 1.13 1.85
N GLU A 181 -20.98 2.31 1.50
CA GLU A 181 -22.40 2.48 1.09
C GLU A 181 -22.69 1.83 -0.26
N THR A 182 -21.72 1.84 -1.17
CA THR A 182 -21.89 1.32 -2.55
C THR A 182 -21.14 0.03 -2.81
N GLY A 183 -20.21 -0.35 -1.93
CA GLY A 183 -19.28 -1.47 -2.15
C GLY A 183 -18.26 -1.20 -3.27
N GLN A 184 -18.14 0.03 -3.74
CA GLN A 184 -17.28 0.42 -4.84
C GLN A 184 -15.92 0.90 -4.35
N VAL A 185 -14.90 0.78 -5.20
CA VAL A 185 -13.57 1.35 -4.97
C VAL A 185 -13.35 2.52 -5.91
N GLU A 186 -13.14 3.70 -5.34
CA GLU A 186 -12.66 4.87 -6.06
C GLU A 186 -11.14 4.79 -6.21
N ILE A 187 -10.65 5.06 -7.43
CA ILE A 187 -9.23 5.22 -7.70
C ILE A 187 -8.95 6.71 -7.89
N ASN A 188 -8.47 7.35 -6.84
CA ASN A 188 -8.21 8.77 -6.83
C ASN A 188 -6.72 9.03 -7.13
N ASN A 189 -6.41 9.27 -8.41
CA ASN A 189 -5.12 9.80 -8.81
C ASN A 189 -5.24 10.56 -10.13
N ARG A 190 -4.75 11.80 -10.11
CA ARG A 190 -4.65 12.68 -11.29
C ARG A 190 -3.94 12.03 -12.49
N PHE A 191 -3.06 11.06 -12.24
CA PHE A 191 -2.29 10.31 -13.25
C PHE A 191 -2.82 8.89 -13.50
N ALA A 192 -3.76 8.39 -12.70
CA ALA A 192 -4.33 7.06 -12.89
C ALA A 192 -5.04 6.95 -14.24
N ALA A 193 -5.82 7.96 -14.62
CA ALA A 193 -6.49 8.01 -15.91
C ALA A 193 -5.48 7.95 -17.08
N LEU A 194 -4.40 8.73 -17.03
CA LEU A 194 -3.35 8.72 -18.05
C LEU A 194 -2.63 7.37 -18.11
N HIS A 195 -2.45 6.73 -16.96
CA HIS A 195 -1.78 5.44 -16.90
C HIS A 195 -2.66 4.32 -17.48
N PHE A 196 -3.95 4.26 -17.12
CA PHE A 196 -4.92 3.33 -17.72
C PHE A 196 -5.08 3.57 -19.22
N ILE A 197 -5.12 4.82 -19.69
CA ILE A 197 -5.11 5.15 -21.11
C ILE A 197 -3.85 4.61 -21.80
N ASN A 198 -2.70 4.72 -21.17
CA ASN A 198 -1.44 4.21 -21.71
C ASN A 198 -1.37 2.67 -21.70
N GLU A 199 -1.95 2.00 -20.70
CA GLU A 199 -2.09 0.53 -20.69
C GLU A 199 -3.07 0.04 -21.76
N LEU A 200 -4.19 0.73 -21.96
CA LEU A 200 -5.12 0.47 -23.06
C LEU A 200 -4.44 0.63 -24.43
N ARG A 201 -3.67 1.71 -24.61
CA ARG A 201 -2.94 1.96 -25.86
C ARG A 201 -1.86 0.93 -26.13
N ARG A 202 -1.26 0.32 -25.10
CA ARG A 202 -0.25 -0.75 -25.23
C ARG A 202 -0.87 -2.15 -25.33
N GLY A 203 -2.18 -2.27 -25.22
CA GLY A 203 -2.87 -3.57 -25.20
C GLY A 203 -2.63 -4.37 -23.92
N GLU A 204 -2.04 -3.79 -22.90
CA GLU A 204 -1.81 -4.42 -21.60
C GLU A 204 -3.10 -4.54 -20.76
N LEU A 205 -4.12 -3.73 -21.09
CA LEU A 205 -5.45 -3.73 -20.48
C LEU A 205 -6.49 -3.55 -21.58
N THR A 206 -7.56 -4.33 -21.58
CA THR A 206 -8.69 -4.12 -22.49
C THR A 206 -9.75 -3.25 -21.80
N PHE A 207 -10.50 -2.49 -22.61
CA PHE A 207 -11.63 -1.67 -22.11
C PHE A 207 -12.69 -2.55 -21.44
N ALA A 208 -12.88 -3.79 -21.92
CA ALA A 208 -13.76 -4.78 -21.31
C ALA A 208 -13.31 -5.19 -19.91
N GLN A 209 -12.01 -5.37 -19.68
CA GLN A 209 -11.45 -5.67 -18.35
C GLN A 209 -11.62 -4.51 -17.37
N LEU A 210 -11.57 -3.27 -17.87
CA LEU A 210 -11.82 -2.08 -17.07
C LEU A 210 -13.31 -1.99 -16.65
N ILE A 211 -14.25 -2.27 -17.58
CA ILE A 211 -15.69 -2.21 -17.33
C ILE A 211 -16.21 -3.41 -16.54
N GLN A 212 -15.65 -4.61 -16.75
CA GLN A 212 -16.02 -5.82 -15.99
C GLN A 212 -15.68 -5.74 -14.51
N SER A 213 -14.85 -4.78 -14.12
CA SER A 213 -14.64 -4.50 -12.72
C SER A 213 -15.84 -3.73 -12.15
N SER A 214 -16.90 -4.46 -11.77
CA SER A 214 -18.10 -3.90 -11.13
C SER A 214 -17.83 -3.10 -9.83
N LYS A 215 -16.57 -3.06 -9.38
CA LYS A 215 -16.09 -2.33 -8.20
C LYS A 215 -15.33 -1.05 -8.54
N ILE A 216 -15.08 -0.74 -9.80
CA ILE A 216 -14.45 0.51 -10.24
C ILE A 216 -15.48 1.30 -11.04
N ASP A 217 -15.84 2.48 -10.57
CA ASP A 217 -16.71 3.41 -11.32
C ASP A 217 -15.87 4.13 -12.39
N PRO A 218 -16.06 3.82 -13.69
CA PRO A 218 -15.27 4.44 -14.76
C PRO A 218 -15.56 5.94 -14.91
N LEU A 219 -16.74 6.42 -14.45
CA LEU A 219 -17.12 7.85 -14.53
C LEU A 219 -16.38 8.70 -13.49
N ARG A 220 -15.79 8.10 -12.44
CA ARG A 220 -14.99 8.79 -11.43
C ARG A 220 -13.49 8.72 -11.69
N MET A 221 -13.08 8.21 -12.86
CA MET A 221 -11.67 8.13 -13.26
C MET A 221 -11.19 9.39 -14.00
N PHE A 222 -12.08 10.35 -14.30
CA PHE A 222 -11.80 11.57 -15.06
C PHE A 222 -12.06 12.82 -14.24
#